data_33b077909868f2aa36dea97cec9070e8
#
_entry.id   33b077909868f2aa36dea97cec9070e8
#
_cell.length_a   1.000
_cell.length_b   1.000
_cell.length_c   1.000
_cell.angle_alpha   90.00
_cell.angle_beta   90.00
_cell.angle_gamma   90.00
#
_symmetry.space_group_name_H-M   'P 1'
#
loop_
_entity.id
_entity.type
_entity.pdbx_description
1 polymer ?
#
loop_
_entity_poly.entity_id
_entity_poly.type
_entity_poly.pdbx_seq_one_letter_code
_entity_poly.pdbx_strand_id
1 'polypeptide(L)'
;MKFTKEIKAGLIAILAIVGFVILFQFMKGKSLFTTDNIFYAKFDNVEGLAASNPVSINGLKVGQVDQIIPITEPDGKIHFVVKVTIDDNFEFSKKSTLEIFEPGLMSGKEMRVNLAYGSPMAKDGDTLKGAFTLSMMNNISS
;
A
#
# COMPACT_ATOMS: atom_id res chain seq x y z
N MET A 1 -30.41 4.08 40.39
CA MET A 1 -29.70 2.82 40.20
C MET A 1 -28.32 2.87 40.83
N LYS A 2 -28.09 2.02 41.79
CA LYS A 2 -26.79 1.95 42.42
C LYS A 2 -25.96 0.89 41.72
N PHE A 3 -24.83 1.28 41.15
CA PHE A 3 -23.89 0.33 40.57
C PHE A 3 -23.13 -0.36 41.69
N THR A 4 -23.09 -1.65 41.66
CA THR A 4 -22.28 -2.40 42.60
C THR A 4 -20.82 -2.27 42.24
N LYS A 5 -19.91 -2.54 43.18
CA LYS A 5 -18.47 -2.50 42.92
C LYS A 5 -18.07 -3.41 41.76
N GLU A 6 -18.80 -4.52 41.60
CA GLU A 6 -18.56 -5.50 40.55
C GLU A 6 -18.93 -4.94 39.17
N ILE A 7 -20.03 -4.19 39.08
CA ILE A 7 -20.43 -3.55 37.82
C ILE A 7 -19.43 -2.47 37.45
N LYS A 8 -18.97 -1.70 38.41
CA LYS A 8 -17.95 -0.68 38.15
C LYS A 8 -16.65 -1.30 37.66
N ALA A 9 -16.20 -2.38 38.28
CA ALA A 9 -14.99 -3.09 37.87
C ALA A 9 -15.14 -3.65 36.44
N GLY A 10 -16.29 -4.22 36.14
CA GLY A 10 -16.58 -4.74 34.79
C GLY A 10 -16.60 -3.65 33.74
N LEU A 11 -17.18 -2.50 34.05
CA LEU A 11 -17.22 -1.37 33.14
C LEU A 11 -15.82 -0.85 32.83
N ILE A 12 -14.98 -0.72 33.87
CA ILE A 12 -13.59 -0.28 33.71
C ILE A 12 -12.82 -1.28 32.85
N ALA A 13 -13.02 -2.58 33.07
CA ALA A 13 -12.37 -3.62 32.29
C ALA A 13 -12.76 -3.54 30.81
N ILE A 14 -14.03 -3.33 30.51
CA ILE A 14 -14.53 -3.19 29.14
C ILE A 14 -13.90 -1.96 28.46
N LEU A 15 -13.88 -0.84 29.17
CA LEU A 15 -13.29 0.40 28.66
C LEU A 15 -11.79 0.22 28.38
N ALA A 16 -11.08 -0.51 29.25
CA ALA A 16 -9.66 -0.79 29.05
C ALA A 16 -9.43 -1.64 27.80
N ILE A 17 -10.25 -2.66 27.60
CA ILE A 17 -10.14 -3.53 26.43
C ILE A 17 -10.43 -2.76 25.14
N VAL A 18 -11.47 -1.95 25.13
CA VAL A 18 -11.84 -1.14 23.97
C VAL A 18 -10.70 -0.15 23.65
N GLY A 19 -10.17 0.51 24.68
CA GLY A 19 -9.04 1.44 24.51
C GLY A 19 -7.80 0.74 23.97
N PHE A 20 -7.51 -0.45 24.44
CA PHE A 20 -6.38 -1.25 23.96
C PHE A 20 -6.54 -1.62 22.49
N VAL A 21 -7.74 -2.04 22.10
CA VAL A 21 -8.03 -2.40 20.71
C VAL A 21 -7.86 -1.18 19.79
N ILE A 22 -8.34 -0.02 20.23
CA ILE A 22 -8.19 1.22 19.47
C ILE A 22 -6.72 1.59 19.31
N LEU A 23 -5.94 1.52 20.38
CA LEU A 23 -4.51 1.78 20.35
C LEU A 23 -3.78 0.82 19.42
N PHE A 24 -4.15 -0.45 19.48
CA PHE A 24 -3.53 -1.47 18.65
C PHE A 24 -3.80 -1.23 17.16
N GLN A 25 -5.01 -0.83 16.81
CA GLN A 25 -5.35 -0.50 15.44
C GLN A 25 -4.62 0.77 14.97
N PHE A 26 -4.45 1.73 15.87
CA PHE A 26 -3.72 2.95 15.57
C PHE A 26 -2.25 2.66 15.27
N MET A 27 -1.66 1.71 16.00
CA MET A 27 -0.26 1.33 15.78
C MET A 27 -0.03 0.62 14.45
N LYS A 28 -1.05 0.04 13.87
CA LYS A 28 -0.93 -0.61 12.56
C LYS A 28 -0.82 0.38 11.41
N GLY A 29 -0.73 1.66 11.69
CA GLY A 29 -0.56 2.68 10.67
C GLY A 29 -1.82 3.06 9.93
N LYS A 30 -2.98 2.59 10.39
CA LYS A 30 -4.25 3.06 9.88
C LYS A 30 -4.62 4.33 10.63
N SER A 31 -4.50 5.45 9.97
CA SER A 31 -4.96 6.69 10.53
C SER A 31 -6.47 6.79 10.34
N LEU A 32 -7.19 6.99 11.42
CA LEU A 32 -8.64 7.14 11.38
C LEU A 32 -9.06 8.49 10.78
N PHE A 33 -8.11 9.42 10.68
CA PHE A 33 -8.42 10.81 10.29
C PHE A 33 -7.76 11.24 8.98
N THR A 34 -6.86 10.44 8.41
CA THR A 34 -6.29 10.72 7.10
C THR A 34 -6.94 9.85 6.05
N THR A 35 -7.40 10.49 4.99
CA THR A 35 -7.98 9.81 3.86
C THR A 35 -6.85 9.47 2.90
N ASP A 36 -6.49 8.22 2.85
CA ASP A 36 -5.49 7.76 1.88
C ASP A 36 -6.20 7.30 0.63
N ASN A 37 -5.55 7.51 -0.51
CA ASN A 37 -6.05 7.02 -1.78
C ASN A 37 -5.50 5.63 -2.04
N ILE A 38 -6.30 4.80 -2.65
CA ILE A 38 -5.95 3.42 -2.98
C ILE A 38 -5.79 3.33 -4.49
N PHE A 39 -4.66 2.76 -4.92
CA PHE A 39 -4.38 2.53 -6.32
C PHE A 39 -4.02 1.08 -6.55
N TYR A 40 -4.24 0.63 -7.76
CA TYR A 40 -3.95 -0.74 -8.17
C TYR A 40 -3.01 -0.73 -9.35
N ALA A 41 -2.17 -1.76 -9.45
CA ALA A 41 -1.32 -1.95 -10.61
C ALA A 41 -1.21 -3.45 -10.89
N LYS A 42 -1.14 -3.80 -12.16
CA LYS A 42 -0.98 -5.20 -12.57
C LYS A 42 0.47 -5.47 -12.90
N PHE A 43 0.96 -6.60 -12.42
CA PHE A 43 2.31 -7.06 -12.70
C PHE A 43 2.28 -8.55 -13.06
N ASP A 44 3.08 -8.94 -14.01
CA ASP A 44 3.28 -10.36 -14.30
C ASP A 44 4.18 -11.03 -13.28
N ASN A 45 5.06 -10.25 -12.67
CA ASN A 45 6.01 -10.72 -11.67
C ASN A 45 6.25 -9.61 -10.67
N VAL A 46 6.15 -9.91 -9.40
CA VAL A 46 6.35 -8.89 -8.33
C VAL A 46 7.74 -8.94 -7.71
N GLU A 47 8.61 -9.84 -8.19
CA GLU A 47 10.04 -9.89 -7.82
C GLU A 47 10.30 -9.89 -6.30
N GLY A 48 9.42 -10.53 -5.55
CA GLY A 48 9.59 -10.59 -4.10
C GLY A 48 9.05 -9.40 -3.32
N LEU A 49 8.30 -8.53 -4.00
CA LEU A 49 7.59 -7.45 -3.31
C LEU A 49 6.63 -8.03 -2.29
N ALA A 50 6.54 -7.42 -1.13
CA ALA A 50 5.68 -7.89 -0.05
C ALA A 50 4.78 -6.74 0.45
N ALA A 51 3.72 -7.11 1.14
CA ALA A 51 2.87 -6.12 1.81
C ALA A 51 3.72 -5.31 2.81
N SER A 52 3.35 -4.06 2.98
CA SER A 52 4.03 -3.08 3.83
C SER A 52 5.33 -2.52 3.26
N ASN A 53 5.77 -2.97 2.09
CA ASN A 53 6.91 -2.33 1.44
C ASN A 53 6.58 -0.88 1.09
N PRO A 54 7.55 0.04 1.20
CA PRO A 54 7.25 1.45 0.99
C PRO A 54 6.99 1.79 -0.46
N VAL A 55 6.14 2.79 -0.67
CA VAL A 55 5.91 3.43 -1.97
C VAL A 55 6.44 4.86 -1.89
N SER A 56 7.25 5.27 -2.83
CA SER A 56 7.86 6.59 -2.83
C SER A 56 7.61 7.35 -4.13
N ILE A 57 7.65 8.66 -4.02
CA ILE A 57 7.65 9.59 -5.17
C ILE A 57 8.89 10.44 -5.04
N ASN A 58 9.75 10.40 -6.06
CA ASN A 58 10.97 11.18 -6.08
C ASN A 58 11.82 11.00 -4.81
N GLY A 59 11.84 9.79 -4.27
CA GLY A 59 12.64 9.48 -3.09
C GLY A 59 11.93 9.73 -1.75
N LEU A 60 10.75 10.31 -1.75
CA LEU A 60 9.99 10.56 -0.54
C LEU A 60 8.96 9.44 -0.35
N LYS A 61 8.96 8.81 0.81
CA LYS A 61 7.96 7.81 1.13
C LYS A 61 6.58 8.47 1.25
N VAL A 62 5.64 8.04 0.43
CA VAL A 62 4.30 8.61 0.37
C VAL A 62 3.22 7.60 0.70
N GLY A 63 3.56 6.33 0.80
CA GLY A 63 2.59 5.28 1.08
C GLY A 63 3.26 3.94 1.26
N GLN A 64 2.47 2.91 1.12
CA GLN A 64 2.95 1.54 1.27
C GLN A 64 2.13 0.58 0.43
N VAL A 65 2.70 -0.59 0.17
CA VAL A 65 1.98 -1.70 -0.45
C VAL A 65 1.02 -2.27 0.60
N ASP A 66 -0.26 -2.29 0.26
CA ASP A 66 -1.28 -2.79 1.16
C ASP A 66 -1.47 -4.29 1.01
N GLN A 67 -1.59 -4.76 -0.23
CA GLN A 67 -1.88 -6.15 -0.51
C GLN A 67 -1.42 -6.52 -1.91
N ILE A 68 -1.02 -7.77 -2.09
CA ILE A 68 -0.70 -8.34 -3.39
C ILE A 68 -1.68 -9.48 -3.63
N ILE A 69 -2.46 -9.37 -4.71
CA ILE A 69 -3.53 -10.31 -5.01
C ILE A 69 -3.13 -11.12 -6.24
N PRO A 70 -2.88 -12.43 -6.09
CA PRO A 70 -2.63 -13.27 -7.26
C PRO A 70 -3.94 -13.58 -8.00
N ILE A 71 -3.88 -13.50 -9.32
CA ILE A 71 -5.03 -13.81 -10.17
C ILE A 71 -4.60 -14.81 -11.21
N THR A 72 -5.31 -15.93 -11.28
CA THR A 72 -5.07 -16.96 -12.27
C THR A 72 -6.06 -16.80 -13.41
N GLU A 73 -5.54 -16.62 -14.61
CA GLU A 73 -6.34 -16.51 -15.81
C GLU A 73 -6.84 -17.90 -16.25
N PRO A 74 -7.94 -17.97 -17.03
CA PRO A 74 -8.43 -19.25 -17.55
C PRO A 74 -7.42 -20.02 -18.39
N ASP A 75 -6.44 -19.35 -18.99
CA ASP A 75 -5.39 -19.98 -19.78
C ASP A 75 -4.23 -20.48 -18.91
N GLY A 76 -4.32 -20.34 -17.59
CA GLY A 76 -3.29 -20.78 -16.66
C GLY A 76 -2.24 -19.74 -16.33
N LYS A 77 -2.26 -18.59 -16.97
CA LYS A 77 -1.30 -17.52 -16.65
C LYS A 77 -1.68 -16.86 -15.33
N ILE A 78 -0.65 -16.54 -14.58
CA ILE A 78 -0.82 -15.88 -13.29
C ILE A 78 -0.27 -14.47 -13.40
N HIS A 79 -1.06 -13.51 -12.96
CA HIS A 79 -0.60 -12.14 -12.78
C HIS A 79 -0.99 -11.65 -11.39
N PHE A 80 -0.42 -10.53 -10.99
CA PHE A 80 -0.61 -10.00 -9.65
C PHE A 80 -1.19 -8.60 -9.73
N VAL A 81 -2.19 -8.34 -8.91
CA VAL A 81 -2.70 -6.99 -8.71
C VAL A 81 -2.14 -6.50 -7.39
N VAL A 82 -1.35 -5.44 -7.44
CA VAL A 82 -0.76 -4.83 -6.25
C VAL A 82 -1.62 -3.66 -5.85
N LYS A 83 -2.12 -3.72 -4.63
CA LYS A 83 -2.91 -2.64 -4.03
C LYS A 83 -1.99 -1.80 -3.17
N VAL A 84 -1.93 -0.52 -3.46
CA VAL A 84 -1.08 0.43 -2.72
C VAL A 84 -1.95 1.52 -2.10
N THR A 85 -1.52 1.99 -0.95
CA THR A 85 -2.13 3.13 -0.26
C THR A 85 -1.17 4.29 -0.35
N ILE A 86 -1.64 5.43 -0.85
CA ILE A 86 -0.83 6.64 -1.02
C ILE A 86 -1.54 7.80 -0.35
N ASP A 87 -0.77 8.63 0.36
CA ASP A 87 -1.27 9.82 1.04
C ASP A 87 -2.03 10.71 0.05
N ASP A 88 -3.21 11.17 0.42
CA ASP A 88 -4.07 11.98 -0.44
C ASP A 88 -3.53 13.39 -0.70
N ASN A 89 -2.49 13.81 0.02
CA ASN A 89 -1.80 15.07 -0.26
C ASN A 89 -1.02 15.04 -1.58
N PHE A 90 -0.82 13.86 -2.15
CA PHE A 90 -0.08 13.70 -3.39
C PHE A 90 -1.03 13.42 -4.54
N GLU A 91 -1.01 14.32 -5.51
CA GLU A 91 -1.79 14.17 -6.73
C GLU A 91 -0.84 13.96 -7.89
N PHE A 92 -1.20 13.05 -8.76
CA PHE A 92 -0.39 12.75 -9.95
C PHE A 92 -1.31 12.31 -11.09
N SER A 93 -0.76 12.37 -12.30
CA SER A 93 -1.51 11.99 -13.49
C SER A 93 -1.83 10.50 -13.50
N LYS A 94 -2.99 10.13 -14.01
CA LYS A 94 -3.35 8.74 -14.25
C LYS A 94 -2.38 8.06 -15.22
N LYS A 95 -1.64 8.80 -15.99
CA LYS A 95 -0.61 8.28 -16.88
C LYS A 95 0.67 7.86 -16.15
N SER A 96 0.79 8.20 -14.88
CA SER A 96 1.91 7.75 -14.05
C SER A 96 1.91 6.24 -13.91
N THR A 97 3.08 5.66 -13.67
CA THR A 97 3.23 4.22 -13.51
C THR A 97 3.74 3.88 -12.13
N LEU A 98 3.38 2.70 -11.64
CA LEU A 98 3.96 2.14 -10.44
C LEU A 98 5.08 1.20 -10.85
N GLU A 99 6.25 1.38 -10.27
CA GLU A 99 7.43 0.58 -10.60
C GLU A 99 7.94 -0.12 -9.35
N ILE A 100 8.26 -1.41 -9.50
CA ILE A 100 8.95 -2.17 -8.47
C ILE A 100 10.44 -2.02 -8.70
N PHE A 101 11.18 -1.60 -7.68
CA PHE A 101 12.61 -1.44 -7.80
C PHE A 101 13.33 -1.90 -6.53
N GLU A 102 14.62 -2.08 -6.64
CA GLU A 102 15.46 -2.49 -5.54
C GLU A 102 16.48 -1.39 -5.29
N PRO A 103 16.32 -0.63 -4.18
CA PRO A 103 17.18 0.53 -3.93
C PRO A 103 18.60 0.15 -3.53
N GLY A 104 18.81 -1.10 -3.10
CA GLY A 104 20.15 -1.57 -2.74
C GLY A 104 20.17 -3.07 -2.66
N LEU A 105 21.37 -3.65 -2.63
CA LEU A 105 21.55 -5.09 -2.65
C LEU A 105 20.94 -5.80 -1.44
N MET A 106 20.84 -5.11 -0.31
CA MET A 106 20.35 -5.68 0.94
C MET A 106 19.03 -5.06 1.40
N SER A 107 18.45 -4.15 0.63
CA SER A 107 17.35 -3.31 1.09
C SER A 107 15.97 -3.87 0.80
N GLY A 108 15.85 -5.01 0.16
CA GLY A 108 14.55 -5.53 -0.25
C GLY A 108 13.91 -4.71 -1.36
N LYS A 109 12.68 -5.02 -1.68
CA LYS A 109 11.96 -4.38 -2.79
C LYS A 109 11.16 -3.19 -2.29
N GLU A 110 11.05 -2.19 -3.13
CA GLU A 110 10.20 -1.03 -2.89
C GLU A 110 9.42 -0.71 -4.16
N MET A 111 8.38 0.08 -4.02
CA MET A 111 7.68 0.63 -5.17
C MET A 111 7.90 2.13 -5.25
N ARG A 112 7.88 2.63 -6.47
CA ARG A 112 7.90 4.07 -6.69
C ARG A 112 6.88 4.44 -7.74
N VAL A 113 6.39 5.67 -7.66
CA VAL A 113 5.53 6.24 -8.67
C VAL A 113 6.41 6.99 -9.65
N ASN A 114 6.42 6.56 -10.90
CA ASN A 114 7.07 7.30 -11.97
C ASN A 114 6.07 8.31 -12.48
N LEU A 115 6.31 9.58 -12.15
CA LEU A 115 5.38 10.65 -12.46
C LEU A 115 5.29 10.88 -13.95
N ALA A 116 4.06 10.93 -14.47
CA ALA A 116 3.75 11.46 -15.77
C ALA A 116 2.91 12.71 -15.57
N TYR A 117 2.80 13.52 -16.58
CA TYR A 117 2.08 14.78 -16.49
C TYR A 117 0.97 14.82 -17.52
N GLY A 118 -0.06 15.54 -17.22
CA GLY A 118 -1.23 15.66 -18.06
C GLY A 118 -2.49 15.16 -17.37
N SER A 119 -3.62 15.52 -17.92
CA SER A 119 -4.92 15.07 -17.40
C SER A 119 -5.35 13.78 -18.10
N PRO A 120 -6.21 12.95 -17.46
CA PRO A 120 -6.81 13.18 -16.14
C PRO A 120 -5.87 12.84 -15.00
N MET A 121 -6.15 13.40 -13.82
CA MET A 121 -5.44 13.03 -12.61
C MET A 121 -5.96 11.70 -12.08
N ALA A 122 -5.07 10.95 -11.45
CA ALA A 122 -5.45 9.69 -10.82
C ALA A 122 -6.37 9.94 -9.63
N LYS A 123 -7.35 9.09 -9.49
CA LYS A 123 -8.35 9.16 -8.41
C LYS A 123 -8.30 7.88 -7.60
N ASP A 124 -8.81 7.97 -6.38
CA ASP A 124 -8.92 6.82 -5.50
C ASP A 124 -9.61 5.66 -6.22
N GLY A 125 -8.99 4.50 -6.16
CA GLY A 125 -9.50 3.29 -6.81
C GLY A 125 -9.01 3.08 -8.25
N ASP A 126 -8.28 4.02 -8.81
CA ASP A 126 -7.79 3.89 -10.18
C ASP A 126 -6.70 2.82 -10.29
N THR A 127 -6.65 2.21 -11.46
CA THR A 127 -5.59 1.24 -11.80
C THR A 127 -4.53 1.94 -12.65
N LEU A 128 -3.30 1.91 -12.19
CA LEU A 128 -2.15 2.47 -12.89
C LEU A 128 -1.41 1.35 -13.63
N LYS A 129 -0.62 1.73 -14.62
CA LYS A 129 0.25 0.76 -15.28
C LYS A 129 1.36 0.34 -14.33
N GLY A 130 1.64 -0.95 -14.31
CA GLY A 130 2.77 -1.48 -13.59
C GLY A 130 4.00 -1.56 -14.48
N ALA A 131 5.14 -1.24 -13.89
CA ALA A 131 6.43 -1.42 -14.52
C ALA A 131 7.40 -1.93 -13.47
N PHE A 132 8.46 -2.60 -13.87
CA PHE A 132 9.51 -2.93 -12.91
C PHE A 132 10.87 -2.81 -13.56
N THR A 133 11.82 -2.33 -12.78
CA THR A 133 13.19 -2.27 -13.19
C THR A 133 13.84 -3.59 -12.78
N LEU A 134 14.00 -4.47 -13.74
CA LEU A 134 14.89 -5.57 -13.52
C LEU A 134 16.30 -5.02 -13.40
N SER A 135 17.12 -5.71 -12.65
CA SER A 135 18.52 -5.35 -12.48
C SER A 135 19.18 -5.15 -13.84
N MET A 136 20.46 -4.83 -13.85
CA MET A 136 21.22 -4.47 -15.05
C MET A 136 20.94 -5.33 -16.30
N MET A 137 20.46 -6.53 -16.14
CA MET A 137 20.14 -7.44 -17.25
C MET A 137 19.03 -6.92 -18.14
N ASN A 138 18.06 -6.22 -17.58
CA ASN A 138 16.93 -5.73 -18.35
C ASN A 138 17.32 -4.60 -19.29
N ASN A 139 18.28 -3.79 -18.89
CA ASN A 139 18.76 -2.69 -19.72
C ASN A 139 19.51 -3.17 -20.94
N ILE A 140 20.03 -4.37 -20.91
CA ILE A 140 20.78 -4.97 -22.00
C ILE A 140 19.86 -5.62 -23.03
N SER A 141 18.74 -6.17 -22.57
CA SER A 141 17.83 -6.92 -23.43
C SER A 141 16.72 -6.08 -24.05
N SER A 142 16.63 -4.84 -23.71
CA SER A 142 15.60 -3.95 -24.26
C SER A 142 16.11 -3.13 -25.44
#